data_77d11c134884868584b80fdfba71410e
#
_entry.id   77d11c134884868584b80fdfba71410e
#
_cell.length_a   1.000
_cell.length_b   1.000
_cell.length_c   1.000
_cell.angle_alpha   90.00
_cell.angle_beta   90.00
_cell.angle_gamma   90.00
#
_symmetry.space_group_name_H-M   'P 1'
#
loop_
_entity.id
_entity.type
_entity.pdbx_description
1 polymer ?
#
loop_
_entity_poly.entity_id
_entity_poly.type
_entity_poly.pdbx_seq_one_letter_code
_entity_poly.pdbx_strand_id
1 'polypeptide(L)'
;MHAHYFQHVPFEGLGIIEPRLRAEGFEVTATRFFASEALPDRSEIDFLVVMGGPMSVQDERRFPWLVTEKNFIRDVIDSGRPVLGICLGAQLIASALGASVYRNPVKEIGWFPIRGIPSGNRGLFRFPPSMEVFHWHGETFDLPPGATRLAKSEACENQAFQIGPSVIGLQFHLETTPQSAKALILNCRDELVPSRYVQTEGEILAAGAETYRQINRAMDDVLSFLLSHIA
;
A
#
# COMPACT_ATOMS: atom_id res chain seq x y z
N MET A 1 3.88 -18.22 12.70
CA MET A 1 3.98 -17.47 11.43
C MET A 1 4.56 -16.10 11.71
N HIS A 2 5.37 -15.57 10.79
CA HIS A 2 6.11 -14.34 10.98
C HIS A 2 5.75 -13.34 9.87
N ALA A 3 5.12 -12.22 10.23
CA ALA A 3 4.88 -11.11 9.33
C ALA A 3 5.93 -10.03 9.57
N HIS A 4 6.52 -9.54 8.50
CA HIS A 4 7.48 -8.45 8.56
C HIS A 4 6.96 -7.24 7.78
N TYR A 5 7.20 -6.03 8.27
CA TYR A 5 6.84 -4.85 7.50
C TYR A 5 8.00 -3.86 7.36
N PHE A 6 8.01 -3.19 6.22
CA PHE A 6 8.92 -2.11 5.91
C PHE A 6 8.25 -0.78 6.21
N GLN A 7 8.89 0.05 7.02
CA GLN A 7 8.42 1.36 7.43
C GLN A 7 9.44 2.44 7.02
N HIS A 8 8.98 3.41 6.25
CA HIS A 8 9.84 4.43 5.64
C HIS A 8 9.90 5.72 6.44
N VAL A 9 8.83 6.02 7.20
CA VAL A 9 8.72 7.21 8.07
C VAL A 9 7.99 6.86 9.37
N PRO A 10 8.25 7.57 10.47
CA PRO A 10 7.67 7.24 11.78
C PRO A 10 6.14 7.31 11.84
N PHE A 11 5.52 8.12 10.99
CA PHE A 11 4.09 8.40 11.04
C PHE A 11 3.23 7.53 10.08
N GLU A 12 3.84 6.68 9.26
CA GLU A 12 3.14 5.72 8.41
C GLU A 12 3.43 4.28 8.87
N GLY A 13 2.65 3.81 9.84
CA GLY A 13 2.71 2.44 10.34
C GLY A 13 1.57 1.57 9.80
N LEU A 14 1.49 0.33 10.27
CA LEU A 14 0.56 -0.70 9.80
C LEU A 14 -0.95 -0.38 9.99
N GLY A 15 -1.30 0.66 10.77
CA GLY A 15 -2.71 0.95 11.04
C GLY A 15 -3.45 -0.26 11.58
N ILE A 16 -4.57 -0.64 10.93
CA ILE A 16 -5.38 -1.79 11.37
C ILE A 16 -4.77 -3.15 10.98
N ILE A 17 -3.76 -3.17 10.12
CA ILE A 17 -3.11 -4.42 9.68
C ILE A 17 -2.44 -5.13 10.85
N GLU A 18 -1.78 -4.39 11.75
CA GLU A 18 -1.06 -5.00 12.87
C GLU A 18 -1.97 -5.80 13.81
N PRO A 19 -3.06 -5.22 14.39
CA PRO A 19 -3.95 -5.99 15.25
C PRO A 19 -4.59 -7.17 14.52
N ARG A 20 -4.85 -7.06 13.21
CA ARG A 20 -5.40 -8.16 12.42
C ARG A 20 -4.41 -9.31 12.27
N LEU A 21 -3.14 -9.04 11.93
CA LEU A 21 -2.11 -10.06 11.83
C LEU A 21 -1.84 -10.76 13.17
N ARG A 22 -1.80 -9.99 14.27
CA ARG A 22 -1.64 -10.57 15.61
C ARG A 22 -2.81 -11.47 16.02
N ALA A 23 -4.04 -11.11 15.62
CA ALA A 23 -5.23 -11.93 15.87
C ALA A 23 -5.18 -13.27 15.09
N GLU A 24 -4.52 -13.30 13.93
CA GLU A 24 -4.25 -14.53 13.15
C GLU A 24 -3.02 -15.31 13.65
N GLY A 25 -2.42 -14.89 14.77
CA GLY A 25 -1.29 -15.58 15.40
C GLY A 25 0.08 -15.28 14.79
N PHE A 26 0.22 -14.18 14.03
CA PHE A 26 1.52 -13.75 13.53
C PHE A 26 2.33 -13.04 14.62
N GLU A 27 3.61 -13.37 14.69
CA GLU A 27 4.62 -12.47 15.22
C GLU A 27 4.86 -11.37 14.20
N VAL A 28 4.79 -10.10 14.63
CA VAL A 28 4.93 -8.94 13.73
C VAL A 28 6.21 -8.18 14.08
N THR A 29 7.11 -8.10 13.10
CA THR A 29 8.39 -7.38 13.21
C THR A 29 8.51 -6.31 12.12
N ALA A 30 9.50 -5.42 12.24
CA ALA A 30 9.68 -4.29 11.34
C ALA A 30 11.14 -4.10 10.95
N THR A 31 11.36 -3.53 9.76
CA THR A 31 12.57 -2.77 9.42
C THR A 31 12.16 -1.30 9.25
N ARG A 32 12.68 -0.44 10.12
CA ARG A 32 12.47 1.00 10.08
C ARG A 32 13.65 1.67 9.40
N PHE A 33 13.52 1.98 8.12
CA PHE A 33 14.61 2.56 7.33
C PHE A 33 15.06 3.92 7.86
N PHE A 34 14.16 4.71 8.43
CA PHE A 34 14.50 5.98 9.09
C PHE A 34 15.34 5.82 10.36
N ALA A 35 15.37 4.62 10.95
CA ALA A 35 16.20 4.27 12.10
C ALA A 35 17.45 3.45 11.70
N SER A 36 17.71 3.28 10.41
CA SER A 36 18.81 2.49 9.85
C SER A 36 18.84 1.03 10.33
N GLU A 37 17.65 0.45 10.56
CA GLU A 37 17.53 -0.96 10.96
C GLU A 37 17.93 -1.88 9.79
N ALA A 38 18.53 -3.01 10.10
CA ALA A 38 18.92 -4.00 9.10
C ALA A 38 17.72 -4.79 8.59
N LEU A 39 17.80 -5.25 7.34
CA LEU A 39 16.84 -6.21 6.79
C LEU A 39 16.96 -7.55 7.51
N PRO A 40 15.86 -8.27 7.75
CA PRO A 40 15.86 -9.60 8.34
C PRO A 40 16.33 -10.66 7.36
N ASP A 41 16.49 -11.90 7.83
CA ASP A 41 16.63 -13.04 6.93
C ASP A 41 15.29 -13.28 6.22
N ARG A 42 15.32 -13.36 4.89
CA ARG A 42 14.13 -13.61 4.07
C ARG A 42 13.46 -14.94 4.40
N SER A 43 14.25 -15.95 4.79
CA SER A 43 13.73 -17.28 5.11
C SER A 43 12.80 -17.30 6.33
N GLU A 44 12.91 -16.29 7.19
CA GLU A 44 12.10 -16.15 8.40
C GLU A 44 10.76 -15.45 8.18
N ILE A 45 10.49 -14.92 6.98
CA ILE A 45 9.28 -14.15 6.69
C ILE A 45 8.24 -15.01 5.99
N ASP A 46 7.06 -15.15 6.56
CA ASP A 46 5.90 -15.79 5.93
C ASP A 46 5.02 -14.79 5.16
N PHE A 47 5.02 -13.52 5.56
CA PHE A 47 4.23 -12.44 4.94
C PHE A 47 4.98 -11.11 5.02
N LEU A 48 5.11 -10.42 3.88
CA LEU A 48 5.75 -9.09 3.81
C LEU A 48 4.71 -8.00 3.55
N VAL A 49 4.75 -6.93 4.36
CA VAL A 49 3.98 -5.70 4.11
C VAL A 49 4.95 -4.54 3.85
N VAL A 50 4.78 -3.87 2.72
CA VAL A 50 5.60 -2.70 2.34
C VAL A 50 4.74 -1.45 2.45
N MET A 51 5.04 -0.59 3.41
CA MET A 51 4.23 0.57 3.73
C MET A 51 4.46 1.76 2.79
N GLY A 52 3.68 2.82 2.99
CA GLY A 52 3.81 4.11 2.32
C GLY A 52 5.03 4.92 2.76
N GLY A 53 5.19 6.08 2.13
CA GLY A 53 6.23 7.05 2.45
C GLY A 53 6.26 8.20 1.45
N PRO A 54 6.83 9.36 1.82
CA PRO A 54 6.84 10.57 0.99
C PRO A 54 7.95 10.60 -0.08
N MET A 55 8.84 9.59 -0.12
CA MET A 55 9.91 9.52 -1.11
C MET A 55 9.43 8.91 -2.43
N SER A 56 10.11 9.24 -3.52
CA SER A 56 9.97 8.51 -4.78
C SER A 56 10.83 7.23 -4.77
N VAL A 57 10.39 6.20 -5.46
CA VAL A 57 11.21 5.00 -5.73
C VAL A 57 12.53 5.33 -6.45
N GLN A 58 12.64 6.52 -7.05
CA GLN A 58 13.81 7.01 -7.78
C GLN A 58 14.80 7.79 -6.89
N ASP A 59 14.45 8.05 -5.63
CA ASP A 59 15.29 8.81 -4.69
C ASP A 59 16.48 8.01 -4.13
N GLU A 60 17.02 7.05 -4.87
CA GLU A 60 18.09 6.14 -4.46
C GLU A 60 19.38 6.86 -4.03
N ARG A 61 19.65 8.03 -4.62
CA ARG A 61 20.80 8.85 -4.22
C ARG A 61 20.65 9.41 -2.81
N ARG A 62 19.43 9.77 -2.42
CA ARG A 62 19.09 10.30 -1.11
C ARG A 62 18.84 9.19 -0.09
N PHE A 63 18.24 8.09 -0.55
CA PHE A 63 17.86 6.93 0.25
C PHE A 63 18.46 5.65 -0.36
N PRO A 64 19.77 5.37 -0.15
CA PRO A 64 20.44 4.21 -0.78
C PRO A 64 19.82 2.87 -0.43
N TRP A 65 19.12 2.77 0.70
CA TRP A 65 18.40 1.57 1.12
C TRP A 65 17.26 1.17 0.16
N LEU A 66 16.74 2.10 -0.67
CA LEU A 66 15.73 1.77 -1.69
C LEU A 66 16.20 0.69 -2.67
N VAL A 67 17.50 0.66 -2.98
CA VAL A 67 18.07 -0.38 -3.88
C VAL A 67 18.01 -1.75 -3.22
N THR A 68 18.44 -1.83 -1.95
CA THR A 68 18.42 -3.11 -1.21
C THR A 68 17.01 -3.56 -0.91
N GLU A 69 16.11 -2.65 -0.61
CA GLU A 69 14.70 -2.93 -0.38
C GLU A 69 14.01 -3.50 -1.64
N LYS A 70 14.19 -2.87 -2.81
CA LYS A 70 13.63 -3.39 -4.07
C LYS A 70 14.13 -4.79 -4.40
N ASN A 71 15.41 -5.07 -4.17
CA ASN A 71 15.96 -6.42 -4.34
C ASN A 71 15.34 -7.42 -3.36
N PHE A 72 15.19 -7.02 -2.10
CA PHE A 72 14.55 -7.84 -1.08
C PHE A 72 13.09 -8.17 -1.42
N ILE A 73 12.32 -7.16 -1.84
CA ILE A 73 10.91 -7.33 -2.28
C ILE A 73 10.84 -8.33 -3.43
N ARG A 74 11.70 -8.18 -4.45
CA ARG A 74 11.76 -9.13 -5.58
C ARG A 74 12.03 -10.54 -5.12
N ASP A 75 13.03 -10.74 -4.27
CA ASP A 75 13.41 -12.05 -3.77
C ASP A 75 12.30 -12.72 -2.95
N VAL A 76 11.52 -11.94 -2.16
CA VAL A 76 10.35 -12.45 -1.43
C VAL A 76 9.25 -12.87 -2.40
N ILE A 77 8.96 -12.05 -3.42
CA ILE A 77 7.99 -12.37 -4.48
C ILE A 77 8.40 -13.64 -5.23
N ASP A 78 9.66 -13.73 -5.64
CA ASP A 78 10.20 -14.90 -6.37
C ASP A 78 10.16 -16.19 -5.53
N SER A 79 10.18 -16.06 -4.19
CA SER A 79 10.01 -17.21 -3.28
C SER A 79 8.57 -17.69 -3.15
N GLY A 80 7.60 -16.98 -3.78
CA GLY A 80 6.17 -17.29 -3.74
C GLY A 80 5.45 -16.85 -2.48
N ARG A 81 6.12 -16.13 -1.57
CA ARG A 81 5.50 -15.64 -0.33
C ARG A 81 4.57 -14.46 -0.60
N PRO A 82 3.50 -14.32 0.19
CA PRO A 82 2.60 -13.19 0.06
C PRO A 82 3.26 -11.86 0.36
N VAL A 83 2.91 -10.85 -0.48
CA VAL A 83 3.39 -9.48 -0.35
C VAL A 83 2.23 -8.51 -0.54
N LEU A 84 2.07 -7.58 0.39
CA LEU A 84 1.16 -6.45 0.28
C LEU A 84 1.95 -5.15 0.22
N GLY A 85 1.77 -4.37 -0.85
CA GLY A 85 2.34 -3.02 -0.98
C GLY A 85 1.26 -1.95 -0.85
N ILE A 86 1.53 -0.89 -0.07
CA ILE A 86 0.60 0.23 0.15
C ILE A 86 1.28 1.53 -0.28
N CYS A 87 0.66 2.29 -1.16
CA CYS A 87 1.12 3.57 -1.70
C CYS A 87 2.55 3.45 -2.28
N LEU A 88 3.57 4.00 -1.64
CA LEU A 88 4.97 3.79 -2.02
C LEU A 88 5.32 2.29 -2.11
N GLY A 89 4.79 1.48 -1.22
CA GLY A 89 5.01 0.03 -1.24
C GLY A 89 4.51 -0.64 -2.52
N ALA A 90 3.37 -0.22 -3.06
CA ALA A 90 2.88 -0.69 -4.36
C ALA A 90 3.80 -0.25 -5.51
N GLN A 91 4.29 0.99 -5.45
CA GLN A 91 5.25 1.53 -6.40
C GLN A 91 6.61 0.80 -6.33
N LEU A 92 7.07 0.46 -5.12
CA LEU A 92 8.29 -0.32 -4.90
C LEU A 92 8.17 -1.74 -5.48
N ILE A 93 7.04 -2.41 -5.30
CA ILE A 93 6.76 -3.70 -5.94
C ILE A 93 6.81 -3.55 -7.46
N ALA A 94 6.12 -2.56 -8.02
CA ALA A 94 6.11 -2.31 -9.46
C ALA A 94 7.54 -2.04 -9.99
N SER A 95 8.29 -1.17 -9.33
CA SER A 95 9.69 -0.84 -9.68
C SER A 95 10.63 -2.04 -9.54
N ALA A 96 10.49 -2.84 -8.47
CA ALA A 96 11.28 -4.05 -8.24
C ALA A 96 11.10 -5.07 -9.36
N LEU A 97 9.93 -5.10 -9.99
CA LEU A 97 9.59 -5.99 -11.10
C LEU A 97 9.78 -5.34 -12.49
N GLY A 98 10.44 -4.18 -12.54
CA GLY A 98 10.85 -3.52 -13.78
C GLY A 98 9.81 -2.60 -14.41
N ALA A 99 8.70 -2.31 -13.73
CA ALA A 99 7.72 -1.33 -14.19
C ALA A 99 8.16 0.11 -13.88
N SER A 100 7.73 1.06 -14.71
CA SER A 100 8.01 2.48 -14.50
C SER A 100 7.12 3.05 -13.39
N VAL A 101 7.71 3.93 -12.58
CA VAL A 101 6.98 4.77 -11.63
C VAL A 101 7.20 6.22 -12.03
N TYR A 102 6.14 7.01 -12.08
CA TYR A 102 6.18 8.37 -12.60
C TYR A 102 5.09 9.25 -11.98
N ARG A 103 5.19 10.55 -12.18
CA ARG A 103 4.18 11.50 -11.69
C ARG A 103 2.82 11.25 -12.33
N ASN A 104 1.80 11.09 -11.52
CA ASN A 104 0.42 11.10 -11.99
C ASN A 104 0.06 12.53 -12.48
N PRO A 105 -0.78 12.68 -13.50
CA PRO A 105 -1.19 13.99 -14.00
C PRO A 105 -1.74 14.95 -12.93
N VAL A 106 -2.37 14.39 -11.89
CA VAL A 106 -2.91 15.12 -10.75
C VAL A 106 -2.57 14.40 -9.45
N LYS A 107 -2.43 15.13 -8.33
CA LYS A 107 -2.40 14.52 -7.00
C LYS A 107 -3.80 14.08 -6.60
N GLU A 108 -3.89 12.99 -5.84
CA GLU A 108 -5.13 12.47 -5.26
C GLU A 108 -4.93 12.34 -3.75
N ILE A 109 -5.53 13.26 -2.98
CA ILE A 109 -5.37 13.35 -1.52
C ILE A 109 -6.73 13.57 -0.88
N GLY A 110 -7.12 12.66 -0.01
CA GLY A 110 -8.41 12.66 0.68
C GLY A 110 -9.28 11.45 0.35
N TRP A 111 -10.57 11.59 0.49
CA TRP A 111 -11.56 10.54 0.31
C TRP A 111 -12.18 10.62 -1.08
N PHE A 112 -11.84 9.66 -1.93
CA PHE A 112 -12.35 9.58 -3.30
C PHE A 112 -12.69 8.12 -3.67
N PRO A 113 -13.65 7.92 -4.61
CA PRO A 113 -14.05 6.57 -4.99
C PRO A 113 -13.02 5.92 -5.93
N ILE A 114 -12.73 4.65 -5.67
CA ILE A 114 -12.19 3.71 -6.65
C ILE A 114 -13.32 2.94 -7.34
N ARG A 115 -13.01 2.38 -8.50
CA ARG A 115 -13.87 1.46 -9.25
C ARG A 115 -13.15 0.13 -9.41
N GLY A 116 -13.74 -0.93 -8.86
CA GLY A 116 -13.26 -2.30 -9.07
C GLY A 116 -13.35 -2.69 -10.54
N ILE A 117 -12.33 -3.38 -11.05
CA ILE A 117 -12.30 -3.89 -12.42
C ILE A 117 -12.93 -5.28 -12.43
N PRO A 118 -14.04 -5.51 -13.16
CA PRO A 118 -14.64 -6.83 -13.28
C PRO A 118 -13.66 -7.83 -13.93
N SER A 119 -13.56 -9.01 -13.37
CA SER A 119 -12.77 -10.11 -13.93
C SER A 119 -13.51 -11.44 -13.80
N GLY A 120 -13.43 -12.27 -14.83
CA GLY A 120 -13.88 -13.67 -14.79
C GLY A 120 -12.91 -14.61 -14.06
N ASN A 121 -11.69 -14.17 -13.78
CA ASN A 121 -10.69 -14.98 -13.08
C ASN A 121 -11.01 -15.06 -11.59
N ARG A 122 -11.27 -16.28 -11.08
CA ARG A 122 -11.60 -16.54 -9.67
C ARG A 122 -10.39 -16.47 -8.73
N GLY A 123 -9.18 -16.49 -9.26
CA GLY A 123 -7.93 -16.35 -8.50
C GLY A 123 -7.55 -14.89 -8.21
N LEU A 124 -8.37 -13.91 -8.63
CA LEU A 124 -8.12 -12.51 -8.36
C LEU A 124 -9.00 -11.99 -7.24
N PHE A 125 -8.41 -11.15 -6.39
CA PHE A 125 -9.15 -10.35 -5.43
C PHE A 125 -10.11 -9.39 -6.17
N ARG A 126 -11.26 -9.12 -5.58
CA ARG A 126 -12.31 -8.30 -6.21
C ARG A 126 -12.72 -7.16 -5.32
N PHE A 127 -12.50 -5.94 -5.78
CA PHE A 127 -13.11 -4.77 -5.19
C PHE A 127 -14.57 -4.63 -5.62
N PRO A 128 -15.42 -3.98 -4.81
CA PRO A 128 -16.79 -3.65 -5.22
C PRO A 128 -16.78 -2.72 -6.45
N PRO A 129 -17.89 -2.62 -7.19
CA PRO A 129 -17.99 -1.76 -8.39
C PRO A 129 -17.63 -0.30 -8.12
N SER A 130 -17.89 0.20 -6.90
CA SER A 130 -17.44 1.51 -6.41
C SER A 130 -17.28 1.46 -4.90
N MET A 131 -16.23 2.10 -4.40
CA MET A 131 -15.92 2.20 -2.98
C MET A 131 -15.13 3.48 -2.71
N GLU A 132 -15.53 4.28 -1.73
CA GLU A 132 -14.74 5.40 -1.24
C GLU A 132 -13.57 4.90 -0.42
N VAL A 133 -12.35 5.38 -0.72
CA VAL A 133 -11.12 5.01 -0.03
C VAL A 133 -10.28 6.26 0.27
N PHE A 134 -9.28 6.10 1.13
CA PHE A 134 -8.36 7.18 1.46
C PHE A 134 -7.17 7.18 0.51
N HIS A 135 -6.87 8.33 -0.09
CA HIS A 135 -5.75 8.55 -0.99
C HIS A 135 -4.74 9.55 -0.42
N TRP A 136 -3.46 9.32 -0.69
CA TRP A 136 -2.40 10.30 -0.45
C TRP A 136 -1.24 10.01 -1.40
N HIS A 137 -1.38 10.39 -2.68
CA HIS A 137 -0.33 10.16 -3.66
C HIS A 137 -0.29 11.18 -4.78
N GLY A 138 0.91 11.37 -5.35
CA GLY A 138 1.16 12.21 -6.52
C GLY A 138 1.92 11.47 -7.63
N GLU A 139 2.34 10.23 -7.38
CA GLU A 139 2.95 9.33 -8.36
C GLU A 139 2.02 8.13 -8.63
N THR A 140 2.26 7.48 -9.75
CA THR A 140 1.61 6.25 -10.21
C THR A 140 2.64 5.35 -10.88
N PHE A 141 2.21 4.19 -11.35
CA PHE A 141 3.09 3.17 -11.95
C PHE A 141 2.44 2.52 -13.16
N ASP A 142 3.27 2.00 -14.07
CA ASP A 142 2.82 1.02 -15.05
C ASP A 142 2.59 -0.33 -14.36
N LEU A 143 1.67 -1.13 -14.90
CA LEU A 143 1.47 -2.48 -14.38
C LEU A 143 2.73 -3.32 -14.62
N PRO A 144 3.29 -3.96 -13.58
CA PRO A 144 4.41 -4.87 -13.76
C PRO A 144 4.03 -6.10 -14.60
N PRO A 145 5.02 -6.76 -15.21
CA PRO A 145 4.77 -7.97 -16.01
C PRO A 145 3.97 -9.02 -15.23
N GLY A 146 2.93 -9.55 -15.85
CA GLY A 146 2.05 -10.55 -15.23
C GLY A 146 1.00 -9.99 -14.27
N ALA A 147 0.99 -8.69 -14.02
CA ALA A 147 0.00 -8.07 -13.16
C ALA A 147 -1.36 -7.89 -13.86
N THR A 148 -2.41 -8.05 -13.08
CA THR A 148 -3.79 -7.70 -13.46
C THR A 148 -4.24 -6.51 -12.64
N ARG A 149 -4.80 -5.49 -13.31
CA ARG A 149 -5.41 -4.35 -12.64
C ARG A 149 -6.66 -4.78 -11.90
N LEU A 150 -6.75 -4.41 -10.62
CA LEU A 150 -7.90 -4.69 -9.76
C LEU A 150 -8.84 -3.49 -9.60
N ALA A 151 -8.29 -2.27 -9.62
CA ALA A 151 -9.06 -1.04 -9.40
C ALA A 151 -8.43 0.15 -10.12
N LYS A 152 -9.28 1.17 -10.38
CA LYS A 152 -8.89 2.49 -10.89
C LYS A 152 -9.74 3.58 -10.24
N SER A 153 -9.31 4.85 -10.30
CA SER A 153 -10.13 6.02 -9.98
C SER A 153 -10.33 6.91 -11.21
N GLU A 154 -11.00 8.04 -11.05
CA GLU A 154 -11.11 9.04 -12.10
C GLU A 154 -9.76 9.76 -12.33
N ALA A 155 -8.98 9.91 -11.27
CA ALA A 155 -7.70 10.62 -11.29
C ALA A 155 -6.49 9.72 -11.61
N CYS A 156 -6.59 8.40 -11.39
CA CYS A 156 -5.48 7.47 -11.57
C CYS A 156 -5.96 6.12 -12.11
N GLU A 157 -5.35 5.69 -13.21
CA GLU A 157 -5.72 4.44 -13.91
C GLU A 157 -5.29 3.19 -13.13
N ASN A 158 -4.14 3.22 -12.45
CA ASN A 158 -3.57 2.09 -11.73
C ASN A 158 -3.65 2.30 -10.21
N GLN A 159 -4.81 2.00 -9.63
CA GLN A 159 -5.06 2.13 -8.19
C GLN A 159 -4.79 0.85 -7.41
N ALA A 160 -4.95 -0.31 -8.05
CA ALA A 160 -4.60 -1.58 -7.45
C ALA A 160 -4.26 -2.60 -8.53
N PHE A 161 -3.32 -3.50 -8.21
CA PHE A 161 -2.96 -4.63 -9.04
C PHE A 161 -2.72 -5.89 -8.21
N GLN A 162 -2.78 -7.04 -8.89
CA GLN A 162 -2.39 -8.34 -8.34
C GLN A 162 -1.46 -9.07 -9.31
N ILE A 163 -0.46 -9.77 -8.74
CA ILE A 163 0.45 -10.67 -9.47
C ILE A 163 0.32 -12.06 -8.85
N GLY A 164 -0.02 -13.04 -9.68
CA GLY A 164 -0.28 -14.39 -9.17
C GLY A 164 -1.33 -14.39 -8.06
N PRO A 165 -1.30 -15.37 -7.16
CA PRO A 165 -2.25 -15.47 -6.05
C PRO A 165 -1.86 -14.63 -4.83
N SER A 166 -0.60 -14.23 -4.69
CA SER A 166 -0.02 -13.83 -3.40
C SER A 166 0.52 -12.40 -3.34
N VAL A 167 0.52 -11.63 -4.44
CA VAL A 167 1.05 -10.26 -4.43
C VAL A 167 -0.05 -9.27 -4.79
N ILE A 168 -0.31 -8.31 -3.90
CA ILE A 168 -1.25 -7.20 -4.13
C ILE A 168 -0.55 -5.87 -3.85
N GLY A 169 -0.68 -4.92 -4.79
CA GLY A 169 -0.28 -3.53 -4.62
C GLY A 169 -1.51 -2.61 -4.63
N LEU A 170 -1.61 -1.75 -3.62
CA LEU A 170 -2.66 -0.74 -3.45
C LEU A 170 -2.03 0.65 -3.48
N GLN A 171 -2.44 1.53 -4.40
CA GLN A 171 -1.99 2.92 -4.42
C GLN A 171 -2.68 3.76 -3.35
N PHE A 172 -3.85 3.36 -2.91
CA PHE A 172 -4.66 3.96 -1.85
C PHE A 172 -4.48 3.23 -0.52
N HIS A 173 -5.05 3.79 0.53
CA HIS A 173 -4.89 3.33 1.91
C HIS A 173 -6.20 2.76 2.46
N LEU A 174 -6.21 1.49 2.80
CA LEU A 174 -7.30 0.81 3.49
C LEU A 174 -7.02 0.59 4.98
N GLU A 175 -5.75 0.69 5.37
CA GLU A 175 -5.27 0.51 6.75
C GLU A 175 -5.49 1.74 7.63
N THR A 176 -5.84 2.86 7.01
CA THR A 176 -5.93 4.17 7.66
C THR A 176 -6.93 4.18 8.82
N THR A 177 -6.51 4.81 9.91
CA THR A 177 -7.31 5.11 11.10
C THR A 177 -7.46 6.62 11.26
N PRO A 178 -8.39 7.12 12.08
CA PRO A 178 -8.47 8.56 12.39
C PRO A 178 -7.15 9.14 12.92
N GLN A 179 -6.36 8.34 13.64
CA GLN A 179 -5.07 8.72 14.19
C GLN A 179 -4.01 8.84 13.10
N SER A 180 -3.91 7.84 12.20
CA SER A 180 -2.94 7.87 11.10
C SER A 180 -3.26 8.96 10.07
N ALA A 181 -4.55 9.21 9.76
CA ALA A 181 -4.95 10.32 8.91
C ALA A 181 -4.50 11.68 9.49
N LYS A 182 -4.69 11.90 10.80
CA LYS A 182 -4.18 13.10 11.48
C LYS A 182 -2.66 13.20 11.44
N ALA A 183 -1.96 12.07 11.60
CA ALA A 183 -0.49 12.04 11.54
C ALA A 183 0.02 12.39 10.14
N LEU A 184 -0.61 11.87 9.07
CA LEU A 184 -0.30 12.26 7.69
C LEU A 184 -0.51 13.76 7.45
N ILE A 185 -1.67 14.31 7.84
CA ILE A 185 -1.95 15.76 7.72
C ILE A 185 -0.88 16.57 8.45
N LEU A 186 -0.52 16.19 9.68
CA LEU A 186 0.47 16.92 10.48
C LEU A 186 1.84 16.97 9.81
N ASN A 187 2.26 15.88 9.18
CA ASN A 187 3.60 15.73 8.62
C ASN A 187 3.70 16.12 7.13
N CYS A 188 2.57 16.13 6.40
CA CYS A 188 2.54 16.36 4.95
C CYS A 188 1.54 17.48 4.55
N ARG A 189 1.28 18.44 5.47
CA ARG A 189 0.30 19.54 5.27
C ARG A 189 0.59 20.40 4.05
N ASP A 190 1.84 20.55 3.69
CA ASP A 190 2.30 21.30 2.51
C ASP A 190 1.83 20.68 1.19
N GLU A 191 1.42 19.41 1.20
CA GLU A 191 0.84 18.74 0.04
C GLU A 191 -0.65 19.07 -0.18
N LEU A 192 -1.35 19.63 0.83
CA LEU A 192 -2.76 19.97 0.76
C LEU A 192 -2.98 21.28 -0.03
N VAL A 193 -2.50 21.30 -1.27
CA VAL A 193 -2.76 22.40 -2.21
C VAL A 193 -4.10 22.14 -2.89
N PRO A 194 -5.14 22.98 -2.66
CA PRO A 194 -6.49 22.72 -3.15
C PRO A 194 -6.54 22.48 -4.66
N SER A 195 -7.14 21.38 -5.08
CA SER A 195 -7.39 21.04 -6.47
C SER A 195 -8.59 20.10 -6.57
N ARG A 196 -8.97 19.69 -7.79
CA ARG A 196 -10.14 18.81 -8.00
C ARG A 196 -10.09 17.51 -7.18
N TYR A 197 -8.87 16.96 -6.97
CA TYR A 197 -8.66 15.68 -6.28
C TYR A 197 -7.79 15.83 -5.02
N VAL A 198 -7.70 17.04 -4.46
CA VAL A 198 -7.03 17.30 -3.18
C VAL A 198 -8.03 18.00 -2.26
N GLN A 199 -8.46 17.29 -1.25
CA GLN A 199 -9.36 17.82 -0.20
C GLN A 199 -8.58 18.68 0.79
N THR A 200 -9.28 19.61 1.40
CA THR A 200 -8.77 20.38 2.54
C THR A 200 -8.64 19.49 3.79
N GLU A 201 -7.81 19.92 4.73
CA GLU A 201 -7.68 19.24 6.05
C GLU A 201 -9.06 19.05 6.71
N GLY A 202 -9.93 20.08 6.66
CA GLY A 202 -11.27 20.01 7.25
C GLY A 202 -12.15 18.94 6.59
N GLU A 203 -12.11 18.82 5.27
CA GLU A 203 -12.85 17.79 4.53
C GLU A 203 -12.33 16.38 4.84
N ILE A 204 -11.01 16.21 4.89
CA ILE A 204 -10.41 14.92 5.24
C ILE A 204 -10.81 14.48 6.65
N LEU A 205 -10.76 15.41 7.63
CA LEU A 205 -11.08 15.13 9.03
C LEU A 205 -12.58 15.02 9.31
N ALA A 206 -13.44 15.45 8.39
CA ALA A 206 -14.88 15.29 8.50
C ALA A 206 -15.38 13.86 8.29
N ALA A 207 -14.51 12.96 7.81
CA ALA A 207 -14.84 11.55 7.62
C ALA A 207 -15.28 10.90 8.95
N GLY A 208 -16.46 10.32 8.93
CA GLY A 208 -17.05 9.66 10.10
C GLY A 208 -16.45 8.29 10.39
N ALA A 209 -16.72 7.76 11.58
CA ALA A 209 -16.23 6.44 11.99
C ALA A 209 -16.67 5.32 11.02
N GLU A 210 -17.81 5.48 10.34
CA GLU A 210 -18.29 4.46 9.37
C GLU A 210 -17.41 4.41 8.13
N THR A 211 -16.93 5.56 7.63
CA THR A 211 -16.00 5.63 6.49
C THR A 211 -14.72 4.84 6.78
N TYR A 212 -14.12 5.05 7.96
CA TYR A 212 -12.95 4.26 8.38
C TYR A 212 -13.27 2.78 8.52
N ARG A 213 -14.40 2.42 9.16
CA ARG A 213 -14.80 1.00 9.27
C ARG A 213 -14.97 0.33 7.92
N GLN A 214 -15.48 1.04 6.93
CA GLN A 214 -15.69 0.50 5.59
C GLN A 214 -14.36 0.15 4.90
N ILE A 215 -13.38 1.06 4.92
CA ILE A 215 -12.05 0.77 4.34
C ILE A 215 -11.31 -0.31 5.12
N ASN A 216 -11.44 -0.31 6.45
CA ASN A 216 -10.78 -1.29 7.30
C ASN A 216 -11.34 -2.71 7.07
N ARG A 217 -12.66 -2.87 6.84
CA ARG A 217 -13.24 -4.16 6.42
C ARG A 217 -12.68 -4.62 5.08
N ALA A 218 -12.52 -3.70 4.12
CA ALA A 218 -11.91 -4.06 2.84
C ALA A 218 -10.44 -4.47 3.00
N MET A 219 -9.68 -3.87 3.94
CA MET A 219 -8.34 -4.35 4.29
C MET A 219 -8.38 -5.75 4.90
N ASP A 220 -9.33 -6.04 5.79
CA ASP A 220 -9.52 -7.38 6.33
C ASP A 220 -9.78 -8.42 5.23
N ASP A 221 -10.57 -8.06 4.21
CA ASP A 221 -10.83 -8.94 3.06
C ASP A 221 -9.56 -9.16 2.22
N VAL A 222 -8.75 -8.11 1.97
CA VAL A 222 -7.45 -8.21 1.28
C VAL A 222 -6.49 -9.10 2.06
N LEU A 223 -6.38 -8.90 3.37
CA LEU A 223 -5.52 -9.73 4.23
C LEU A 223 -5.99 -11.18 4.24
N SER A 224 -7.28 -11.43 4.41
CA SER A 224 -7.84 -12.78 4.39
C SER A 224 -7.56 -13.50 3.07
N PHE A 225 -7.64 -12.77 1.95
CA PHE A 225 -7.30 -13.31 0.64
C PHE A 225 -5.82 -13.70 0.56
N LEU A 226 -4.91 -12.79 0.93
CA LEU A 226 -3.47 -13.04 0.88
C LEU A 226 -3.04 -14.16 1.84
N LEU A 227 -3.56 -14.14 3.07
CA LEU A 227 -3.22 -15.13 4.10
C LEU A 227 -3.72 -16.54 3.75
N SER A 228 -4.76 -16.66 2.92
CA SER A 228 -5.24 -17.97 2.43
C SER A 228 -4.24 -18.68 1.50
N HIS A 229 -3.19 -17.99 1.08
CA HIS A 229 -2.12 -18.51 0.20
C HIS A 229 -0.80 -18.76 0.96
N ILE A 230 -0.79 -18.63 2.28
CA ILE A 230 0.35 -19.04 3.11
C ILE A 230 0.26 -20.57 3.29
N ALA A 231 1.33 -21.26 2.87
CA ALA A 231 1.43 -22.72 2.94
C ALA A 231 1.73 -23.22 4.35
#